data_1ac197dcfe159c73bf6e9053cb9604e6
#
_entry.id   1ac197dcfe159c73bf6e9053cb9604e6
#
_cell.length_a   1.000
_cell.length_b   1.000
_cell.length_c   1.000
_cell.angle_alpha   90.00
_cell.angle_beta   90.00
_cell.angle_gamma   90.00
#
_symmetry.space_group_name_H-M   'P 1'
#
loop_
_entity.id
_entity.type
_entity.pdbx_description
1 polymer ?
#
loop_
_entity_poly.entity_id
_entity_poly.type
_entity_poly.pdbx_seq_one_letter_code
_entity_poly.pdbx_strand_id
1 'polypeptide(L)'
;YEIAIEYYTELLKNVDQSSYAISRILYRRGSSYERTGNYEKADRDLIESLKMYPNEPYTLNYLAYSWLERNYKIDEAIDMIQKAHKQKENDPYITDSVGWGFYLIGDYINAEKYLKKALQLMPDDPIVNDHYGDVLWKLDKKLQAKYYWQAVLGLEETEEEMKSKVKSKLLEGLEKS
;
A
#
# COMPACT_ATOMS: atom_id res chain seq x y z
N TYR A 1 14.16 -10.49 -3.94
CA TYR A 1 12.90 -11.19 -3.55
C TYR A 1 12.91 -12.66 -3.95
N GLU A 2 13.51 -13.05 -5.07
CA GLU A 2 13.57 -14.47 -5.51
C GLU A 2 14.20 -15.39 -4.48
N ILE A 3 15.36 -15.04 -3.93
CA ILE A 3 16.02 -15.78 -2.85
C ILE A 3 15.11 -15.92 -1.61
N ALA A 4 14.34 -14.87 -1.29
CA ALA A 4 13.40 -14.93 -0.18
C ALA A 4 12.24 -15.90 -0.46
N ILE A 5 11.75 -15.95 -1.69
CA ILE A 5 10.71 -16.90 -2.11
C ILE A 5 11.19 -18.35 -1.95
N GLU A 6 12.42 -18.65 -2.38
CA GLU A 6 13.02 -19.97 -2.22
C GLU A 6 13.16 -20.33 -0.74
N TYR A 7 13.72 -19.43 0.06
CA TYR A 7 13.88 -19.63 1.50
C TYR A 7 12.56 -19.91 2.22
N TYR A 8 11.53 -19.09 1.99
CA TYR A 8 10.21 -19.30 2.60
C TYR A 8 9.54 -20.57 2.09
N THR A 9 9.80 -20.98 0.85
CA THR A 9 9.29 -22.24 0.30
C THR A 9 9.90 -23.44 0.99
N GLU A 10 11.21 -23.43 1.28
CA GLU A 10 11.86 -24.48 2.05
C GLU A 10 11.37 -24.51 3.51
N LEU A 11 11.17 -23.33 4.13
CA LEU A 11 10.62 -23.28 5.49
C LEU A 11 9.23 -23.93 5.58
N LEU A 12 8.38 -23.76 4.58
CA LEU A 12 7.04 -24.38 4.56
C LEU A 12 7.05 -25.89 4.37
N LYS A 13 8.13 -26.48 3.83
CA LYS A 13 8.27 -27.95 3.71
C LYS A 13 8.66 -28.62 5.03
N ASN A 14 9.42 -27.92 5.87
CA ASN A 14 9.97 -28.43 7.12
C ASN A 14 9.06 -28.09 8.31
N VAL A 15 7.78 -28.49 8.22
CA VAL A 15 6.75 -27.96 9.11
C VAL A 15 6.55 -28.85 10.34
N ASP A 16 7.28 -28.53 11.41
CA ASP A 16 6.79 -28.72 12.78
C ASP A 16 6.44 -27.35 13.40
N GLN A 17 5.76 -26.51 12.61
CA GLN A 17 5.52 -25.10 12.93
C GLN A 17 4.08 -24.86 13.38
N SER A 18 3.91 -23.96 14.34
CA SER A 18 2.57 -23.49 14.73
C SER A 18 1.85 -22.83 13.55
N SER A 19 0.51 -22.86 13.56
CA SER A 19 -0.31 -22.16 12.55
C SER A 19 0.06 -20.68 12.42
N TYR A 20 0.49 -20.05 13.52
CA TYR A 20 0.97 -18.67 13.51
C TYR A 20 2.26 -18.51 12.68
N ALA A 21 3.24 -19.40 12.86
CA ALA A 21 4.47 -19.37 12.10
C ALA A 21 4.21 -19.59 10.60
N ILE A 22 3.36 -20.55 10.25
CA ILE A 22 2.97 -20.81 8.86
C ILE A 22 2.31 -19.57 8.24
N SER A 23 1.36 -18.95 8.91
CA SER A 23 0.69 -17.72 8.44
C SER A 23 1.70 -16.60 8.18
N ARG A 24 2.68 -16.41 9.07
CA ARG A 24 3.75 -15.39 8.90
C ARG A 24 4.65 -15.70 7.73
N ILE A 25 5.01 -16.96 7.50
CA ILE A 25 5.82 -17.37 6.35
C ILE A 25 5.06 -17.15 5.04
N LEU A 26 3.78 -17.52 5.01
CA LEU A 26 2.90 -17.27 3.86
C LEU A 26 2.78 -15.77 3.55
N TYR A 27 2.58 -14.93 4.56
CA TYR A 27 2.59 -13.47 4.40
C TYR A 27 3.90 -12.98 3.76
N ARG A 28 5.06 -13.40 4.29
CA ARG A 28 6.38 -12.99 3.78
C ARG A 28 6.63 -13.49 2.36
N ARG A 29 6.24 -14.73 2.05
CA ARG A 29 6.39 -15.28 0.71
C ARG A 29 5.42 -14.62 -0.27
N GLY A 30 4.18 -14.39 0.13
CA GLY A 30 3.18 -13.69 -0.65
C GLY A 30 3.61 -12.27 -1.01
N SER A 31 4.15 -11.52 -0.03
CA SER A 31 4.69 -10.19 -0.30
C SER A 31 5.91 -10.22 -1.24
N SER A 32 6.75 -11.25 -1.16
CA SER A 32 7.87 -11.42 -2.08
C SER A 32 7.41 -11.77 -3.51
N TYR A 33 6.36 -12.58 -3.65
CA TYR A 33 5.73 -12.84 -4.96
C TYR A 33 5.14 -11.58 -5.58
N GLU A 34 4.48 -10.74 -4.78
CA GLU A 34 3.92 -9.46 -5.24
C GLU A 34 5.03 -8.58 -5.82
N ARG A 35 6.14 -8.40 -5.09
CA ARG A 35 7.31 -7.60 -5.50
C ARG A 35 8.00 -8.13 -6.76
N THR A 36 7.81 -9.39 -7.12
CA THR A 36 8.30 -9.99 -8.38
C THR A 36 7.24 -10.04 -9.48
N GLY A 37 6.07 -9.41 -9.27
CA GLY A 37 4.96 -9.37 -10.22
C GLY A 37 4.17 -10.67 -10.33
N ASN A 38 4.44 -11.67 -9.47
CA ASN A 38 3.70 -12.93 -9.49
C ASN A 38 2.44 -12.84 -8.62
N TYR A 39 1.49 -12.04 -9.06
CA TYR A 39 0.30 -11.68 -8.30
C TYR A 39 -0.60 -12.86 -7.96
N GLU A 40 -0.71 -13.88 -8.83
CA GLU A 40 -1.53 -15.07 -8.56
C GLU A 40 -1.01 -15.84 -7.34
N LYS A 41 0.31 -16.05 -7.27
CA LYS A 41 0.93 -16.71 -6.12
C LYS A 41 0.89 -15.83 -4.88
N ALA A 42 1.05 -14.52 -5.03
CA ALA A 42 0.94 -13.56 -3.95
C ALA A 42 -0.45 -13.61 -3.30
N ASP A 43 -1.50 -13.47 -4.10
CA ASP A 43 -2.88 -13.51 -3.62
C ASP A 43 -3.20 -14.84 -2.93
N ARG A 44 -2.76 -15.98 -3.50
CA ARG A 44 -2.98 -17.29 -2.90
C ARG A 44 -2.34 -17.39 -1.51
N ASP A 45 -1.08 -17.01 -1.36
CA ASP A 45 -0.37 -17.12 -0.09
C ASP A 45 -0.94 -16.16 0.97
N LEU A 46 -1.27 -14.92 0.57
CA LEU A 46 -1.87 -13.93 1.47
C LEU A 46 -3.29 -14.34 1.92
N ILE A 47 -4.10 -14.85 1.00
CA ILE A 47 -5.44 -15.39 1.34
C ILE A 47 -5.33 -16.60 2.26
N GLU A 48 -4.38 -17.51 2.03
CA GLU A 48 -4.18 -18.66 2.90
C GLU A 48 -3.71 -18.24 4.29
N SER A 49 -2.85 -17.23 4.39
CA SER A 49 -2.49 -16.61 5.66
C SER A 49 -3.71 -16.06 6.40
N LEU A 50 -4.61 -15.37 5.69
CA LEU A 50 -5.85 -14.82 6.26
C LEU A 50 -6.89 -15.88 6.64
N LYS A 51 -6.91 -17.05 5.99
CA LYS A 51 -7.77 -18.17 6.45
C LYS A 51 -7.37 -18.65 7.84
N MET A 52 -6.07 -18.64 8.15
CA MET A 52 -5.57 -19.00 9.48
C MET A 52 -5.81 -17.88 10.51
N TYR A 53 -5.60 -16.63 10.10
CA TYR A 53 -5.75 -15.43 10.94
C TYR A 53 -6.56 -14.35 10.22
N PRO A 54 -7.91 -14.45 10.20
CA PRO A 54 -8.79 -13.60 9.38
C PRO A 54 -8.76 -12.11 9.71
N ASN A 55 -8.20 -11.75 10.86
CA ASN A 55 -8.17 -10.37 11.35
C ASN A 55 -6.75 -9.82 11.48
N GLU A 56 -5.74 -10.48 10.88
CA GLU A 56 -4.38 -9.98 10.96
C GLU A 56 -4.26 -8.68 10.14
N PRO A 57 -4.04 -7.52 10.80
CA PRO A 57 -4.22 -6.23 10.15
C PRO A 57 -3.19 -5.96 9.04
N TYR A 58 -1.95 -6.40 9.20
CA TYR A 58 -0.92 -6.17 8.19
C TYR A 58 -1.13 -7.02 6.94
N THR A 59 -1.60 -8.26 7.10
CA THR A 59 -1.92 -9.11 5.94
C THR A 59 -3.16 -8.60 5.20
N LEU A 60 -4.20 -8.16 5.94
CA LEU A 60 -5.37 -7.50 5.36
C LEU A 60 -4.96 -6.27 4.54
N ASN A 61 -4.16 -5.40 5.16
CA ASN A 61 -3.70 -4.18 4.51
C ASN A 61 -2.86 -4.47 3.26
N TYR A 62 -1.90 -5.38 3.35
CA TYR A 62 -1.00 -5.67 2.24
C TYR A 62 -1.74 -6.26 1.03
N LEU A 63 -2.60 -7.26 1.26
CA LEU A 63 -3.39 -7.86 0.19
C LEU A 63 -4.32 -6.83 -0.47
N ALA A 64 -5.03 -6.07 0.36
CA ALA A 64 -5.96 -5.05 -0.12
C ALA A 64 -5.26 -3.94 -0.90
N TYR A 65 -4.13 -3.42 -0.40
CA TYR A 65 -3.35 -2.41 -1.11
C TYR A 65 -2.86 -2.93 -2.47
N SER A 66 -2.32 -4.16 -2.52
CA SER A 66 -1.93 -4.80 -3.78
C SER A 66 -3.11 -4.96 -4.76
N TRP A 67 -4.32 -5.21 -4.28
CA TRP A 67 -5.50 -5.25 -5.12
C TRP A 67 -5.91 -3.86 -5.63
N LEU A 68 -5.83 -2.84 -4.79
CA LEU A 68 -6.09 -1.45 -5.18
C LEU A 68 -5.15 -0.99 -6.30
N GLU A 69 -3.84 -1.21 -6.14
CA GLU A 69 -2.83 -0.85 -7.14
C GLU A 69 -3.07 -1.52 -8.51
N ARG A 70 -3.65 -2.71 -8.50
CA ARG A 70 -4.00 -3.46 -9.73
C ARG A 70 -5.41 -3.18 -10.25
N ASN A 71 -6.13 -2.27 -9.64
CA ASN A 71 -7.55 -2.02 -9.95
C ASN A 71 -8.40 -3.31 -9.90
N TYR A 72 -8.13 -4.16 -8.91
CA TYR A 72 -8.75 -5.47 -8.75
C TYR A 72 -9.51 -5.54 -7.43
N LYS A 73 -10.76 -6.04 -7.45
CA LYS A 73 -11.61 -6.23 -6.27
C LYS A 73 -11.67 -5.02 -5.33
N ILE A 74 -11.85 -3.82 -5.88
CA ILE A 74 -11.76 -2.54 -5.17
C ILE A 74 -12.65 -2.52 -3.91
N ASP A 75 -13.91 -2.93 -4.01
CA ASP A 75 -14.85 -2.90 -2.87
C ASP A 75 -14.37 -3.82 -1.74
N GLU A 76 -13.98 -5.06 -2.06
CA GLU A 76 -13.43 -6.00 -1.08
C GLU A 76 -12.14 -5.46 -0.44
N ALA A 77 -11.28 -4.84 -1.23
CA ALA A 77 -10.02 -4.24 -0.75
C ALA A 77 -10.29 -3.10 0.24
N ILE A 78 -11.23 -2.22 -0.06
CA ILE A 78 -11.63 -1.12 0.84
C ILE A 78 -12.15 -1.66 2.16
N ASP A 79 -13.02 -2.68 2.14
CA ASP A 79 -13.53 -3.31 3.35
C ASP A 79 -12.41 -3.92 4.20
N MET A 80 -11.44 -4.58 3.56
CA MET A 80 -10.28 -5.17 4.23
C MET A 80 -9.39 -4.11 4.90
N ILE A 81 -9.10 -3.00 4.20
CA ILE A 81 -8.28 -1.92 4.74
C ILE A 81 -9.00 -1.22 5.91
N GLN A 82 -10.29 -0.97 5.79
CA GLN A 82 -11.08 -0.40 6.88
C GLN A 82 -11.08 -1.31 8.12
N LYS A 83 -11.16 -2.63 7.91
CA LYS A 83 -11.07 -3.62 8.99
C LYS A 83 -9.69 -3.63 9.64
N ALA A 84 -8.61 -3.50 8.87
CA ALA A 84 -7.26 -3.34 9.37
C ALA A 84 -7.10 -2.05 10.18
N HIS A 85 -7.61 -0.92 9.64
CA HIS A 85 -7.52 0.39 10.27
C HIS A 85 -8.25 0.45 11.62
N LYS A 86 -9.42 -0.18 11.77
CA LYS A 86 -10.12 -0.27 13.06
C LYS A 86 -9.28 -0.92 14.16
N GLN A 87 -8.33 -1.76 13.82
CA GLN A 87 -7.44 -2.42 14.77
C GLN A 87 -6.14 -1.64 15.00
N LYS A 88 -5.74 -0.82 14.04
CA LYS A 88 -4.47 -0.09 14.00
C LYS A 88 -4.68 1.36 13.51
N GLU A 89 -5.52 2.10 14.22
CA GLU A 89 -5.94 3.46 13.80
C GLU A 89 -4.80 4.48 13.66
N ASN A 90 -3.68 4.25 14.33
CA ASN A 90 -2.50 5.13 14.29
C ASN A 90 -1.31 4.50 13.54
N ASP A 91 -1.52 3.40 12.82
CA ASP A 91 -0.51 2.87 11.93
C ASP A 91 -0.47 3.73 10.66
N PRO A 92 0.68 4.34 10.32
CA PRO A 92 0.76 5.27 9.19
C PRO A 92 0.52 4.58 7.85
N TYR A 93 1.05 3.37 7.65
CA TYR A 93 0.91 2.63 6.40
C TYR A 93 -0.54 2.20 6.15
N ILE A 94 -1.23 1.73 7.19
CA ILE A 94 -2.65 1.36 7.09
C ILE A 94 -3.50 2.61 6.87
N THR A 95 -3.16 3.72 7.53
CA THR A 95 -3.87 5.01 7.37
C THR A 95 -3.71 5.56 5.94
N ASP A 96 -2.50 5.48 5.38
CA ASP A 96 -2.25 5.84 3.98
C ASP A 96 -3.08 4.98 3.02
N SER A 97 -3.07 3.66 3.21
CA SER A 97 -3.85 2.73 2.39
C SER A 97 -5.34 3.02 2.41
N VAL A 98 -5.91 3.43 3.56
CA VAL A 98 -7.32 3.90 3.63
C VAL A 98 -7.52 5.13 2.76
N GLY A 99 -6.64 6.12 2.88
CA GLY A 99 -6.71 7.34 2.08
C GLY A 99 -6.59 7.06 0.59
N TRP A 100 -5.68 6.19 0.19
CA TRP A 100 -5.50 5.77 -1.18
C TRP A 100 -6.73 5.03 -1.74
N GLY A 101 -7.33 4.13 -0.95
CA GLY A 101 -8.57 3.47 -1.31
C GLY A 101 -9.69 4.47 -1.61
N PHE A 102 -9.89 5.48 -0.75
CA PHE A 102 -10.84 6.56 -1.01
C PHE A 102 -10.51 7.37 -2.26
N TYR A 103 -9.22 7.64 -2.51
CA TYR A 103 -8.79 8.32 -3.74
C TYR A 103 -9.20 7.56 -5.00
N LEU A 104 -8.98 6.25 -5.03
CA LEU A 104 -9.28 5.42 -6.21
C LEU A 104 -10.78 5.32 -6.53
N ILE A 105 -11.65 5.42 -5.52
CA ILE A 105 -13.10 5.48 -5.75
C ILE A 105 -13.63 6.89 -5.96
N GLY A 106 -12.76 7.90 -6.00
CA GLY A 106 -13.13 9.29 -6.25
C GLY A 106 -13.64 10.07 -5.04
N ASP A 107 -13.62 9.49 -3.85
CA ASP A 107 -13.96 10.20 -2.60
C ASP A 107 -12.76 10.99 -2.08
N TYR A 108 -12.42 12.06 -2.80
CA TYR A 108 -11.23 12.87 -2.51
C TYR A 108 -11.30 13.60 -1.17
N ILE A 109 -12.48 13.83 -0.61
CA ILE A 109 -12.65 14.47 0.70
C ILE A 109 -12.19 13.54 1.81
N ASN A 110 -12.65 12.29 1.82
CA ASN A 110 -12.17 11.29 2.76
C ASN A 110 -10.71 10.90 2.49
N ALA A 111 -10.29 10.82 1.23
CA ALA A 111 -8.90 10.60 0.86
C ALA A 111 -7.97 11.66 1.49
N GLU A 112 -8.28 12.96 1.34
CA GLU A 112 -7.49 14.04 1.94
C GLU A 112 -7.38 13.90 3.46
N LYS A 113 -8.49 13.57 4.13
CA LYS A 113 -8.53 13.40 5.58
C LYS A 113 -7.54 12.34 6.06
N TYR A 114 -7.58 11.15 5.43
CA TYR A 114 -6.73 10.03 5.85
C TYR A 114 -5.27 10.21 5.41
N LEU A 115 -5.02 10.67 4.19
CA LEU A 115 -3.66 10.93 3.70
C LEU A 115 -2.98 12.05 4.49
N LYS A 116 -3.72 13.09 4.89
CA LYS A 116 -3.19 14.11 5.79
C LYS A 116 -2.80 13.55 7.15
N LYS A 117 -3.60 12.60 7.70
CA LYS A 117 -3.27 11.92 8.95
C LYS A 117 -2.03 11.04 8.78
N ALA A 118 -1.92 10.28 7.69
CA ALA A 118 -0.74 9.47 7.38
C ALA A 118 0.52 10.34 7.26
N LEU A 119 0.44 11.48 6.57
CA LEU A 119 1.52 12.44 6.45
C LEU A 119 1.97 13.02 7.81
N GLN A 120 1.04 13.26 8.74
CA GLN A 120 1.39 13.70 10.11
C GLN A 120 2.15 12.63 10.89
N LEU A 121 1.86 11.35 10.63
CA LEU A 121 2.52 10.22 11.28
C LEU A 121 3.87 9.88 10.60
N MET A 122 4.01 10.17 9.32
CA MET A 122 5.15 9.79 8.49
C MET A 122 5.47 10.90 7.47
N PRO A 123 5.98 12.05 7.93
CA PRO A 123 6.14 13.25 7.08
C PRO A 123 7.20 13.10 5.98
N ASP A 124 8.18 12.23 6.20
CA ASP A 124 9.32 12.05 5.29
C ASP A 124 9.19 10.80 4.41
N ASP A 125 8.00 10.16 4.37
CA ASP A 125 7.77 9.03 3.48
C ASP A 125 7.42 9.51 2.06
N PRO A 126 8.15 9.03 1.03
CA PRO A 126 7.93 9.50 -0.35
C PRO A 126 6.55 9.11 -0.90
N ILE A 127 6.05 7.92 -0.55
CA ILE A 127 4.76 7.42 -1.07
C ILE A 127 3.62 8.24 -0.48
N VAL A 128 3.65 8.50 0.83
CA VAL A 128 2.63 9.30 1.51
C VAL A 128 2.58 10.73 0.99
N ASN A 129 3.75 11.35 0.73
CA ASN A 129 3.83 12.68 0.14
C ASN A 129 3.26 12.71 -1.28
N ASP A 130 3.55 11.68 -2.09
CA ASP A 130 3.04 11.56 -3.46
C ASP A 130 1.51 11.38 -3.48
N HIS A 131 0.98 10.45 -2.67
CA HIS A 131 -0.46 10.23 -2.52
C HIS A 131 -1.19 11.49 -2.06
N TYR A 132 -0.62 12.21 -1.07
CA TYR A 132 -1.21 13.46 -0.61
C TYR A 132 -1.17 14.55 -1.69
N GLY A 133 -0.12 14.62 -2.47
CA GLY A 133 -0.04 15.49 -3.65
C GLY A 133 -1.13 15.18 -4.67
N ASP A 134 -1.34 13.89 -4.96
CA ASP A 134 -2.35 13.43 -5.93
C ASP A 134 -3.77 13.83 -5.52
N VAL A 135 -4.14 13.62 -4.26
CA VAL A 135 -5.48 14.00 -3.78
C VAL A 135 -5.68 15.51 -3.77
N LEU A 136 -4.65 16.28 -3.40
CA LEU A 136 -4.70 17.74 -3.45
C LEU A 136 -4.91 18.24 -4.88
N TRP A 137 -4.28 17.61 -5.87
CA TRP A 137 -4.48 17.94 -7.28
C TRP A 137 -5.92 17.70 -7.74
N LYS A 138 -6.52 16.55 -7.36
CA LYS A 138 -7.92 16.23 -7.66
C LYS A 138 -8.91 17.20 -6.97
N LEU A 139 -8.53 17.77 -5.83
CA LEU A 139 -9.29 18.80 -5.11
C LEU A 139 -9.02 20.24 -5.61
N ASP A 140 -8.38 20.41 -6.76
CA ASP A 140 -7.98 21.69 -7.36
C ASP A 140 -7.01 22.54 -6.49
N LYS A 141 -6.37 21.96 -5.49
CA LYS A 141 -5.35 22.58 -4.64
C LYS A 141 -3.94 22.45 -5.27
N LYS A 142 -3.81 22.88 -6.53
CA LYS A 142 -2.67 22.56 -7.39
C LYS A 142 -1.31 23.06 -6.88
N LEU A 143 -1.24 24.23 -6.25
CA LEU A 143 -0.01 24.74 -5.67
C LEU A 143 0.48 23.88 -4.51
N GLN A 144 -0.45 23.42 -3.65
CA GLN A 144 -0.13 22.53 -2.55
C GLN A 144 0.28 21.15 -3.07
N ALA A 145 -0.41 20.60 -4.08
CA ALA A 145 -0.04 19.34 -4.72
C ALA A 145 1.41 19.38 -5.21
N LYS A 146 1.78 20.42 -5.96
CA LYS A 146 3.15 20.62 -6.45
C LYS A 146 4.19 20.75 -5.32
N TYR A 147 3.82 21.35 -4.19
CA TYR A 147 4.69 21.43 -3.03
C TYR A 147 5.05 20.02 -2.50
N TYR A 148 4.06 19.14 -2.32
CA TYR A 148 4.31 17.79 -1.84
C TYR A 148 5.03 16.91 -2.86
N TRP A 149 4.70 17.01 -4.14
CA TRP A 149 5.46 16.34 -5.20
C TRP A 149 6.92 16.82 -5.27
N GLN A 150 7.16 18.12 -5.06
CA GLN A 150 8.53 18.65 -5.01
C GLN A 150 9.28 18.12 -3.78
N ALA A 151 8.61 17.95 -2.63
CA ALA A 151 9.21 17.39 -1.43
C ALA A 151 9.71 15.94 -1.68
N VAL A 152 8.92 15.11 -2.39
CA VAL A 152 9.32 13.74 -2.75
C VAL A 152 10.69 13.68 -3.41
N LEU A 153 11.02 14.64 -4.28
CA LEU A 153 12.30 14.66 -4.99
C LEU A 153 13.52 14.90 -4.07
N GLY A 154 13.29 15.46 -2.89
CA GLY A 154 14.32 15.74 -1.89
C GLY A 154 14.47 14.68 -0.80
N LEU A 155 13.57 13.71 -0.73
CA LEU A 155 13.61 12.66 0.28
C LEU A 155 14.63 11.58 -0.09
N GLU A 156 15.45 11.15 0.89
CA GLU A 156 16.56 10.21 0.66
C GLU A 156 16.10 8.83 0.18
N GLU A 157 14.95 8.36 0.69
CA GLU A 157 14.42 7.03 0.38
C GLU A 157 13.65 6.96 -0.96
N THR A 158 13.60 8.05 -1.72
CA THR A 158 12.86 8.10 -2.99
C THR A 158 13.60 7.34 -4.10
N GLU A 159 13.00 6.28 -4.59
CA GLU A 159 13.49 5.51 -5.73
C GLU A 159 13.48 6.33 -7.04
N GLU A 160 14.42 6.06 -7.95
CA GLU A 160 14.56 6.82 -9.21
C GLU A 160 13.32 6.71 -10.12
N GLU A 161 12.64 5.57 -10.11
CA GLU A 161 11.38 5.40 -10.85
C GLU A 161 10.31 6.38 -10.34
N MET A 162 10.17 6.49 -9.01
CA MET A 162 9.24 7.41 -8.38
C MET A 162 9.60 8.87 -8.64
N LYS A 163 10.89 9.22 -8.58
CA LYS A 163 11.35 10.56 -8.96
C LYS A 163 10.96 10.91 -10.39
N SER A 164 11.06 9.96 -11.32
CA SER A 164 10.65 10.17 -12.72
C SER A 164 9.14 10.44 -12.83
N LYS A 165 8.31 9.62 -12.17
CA LYS A 165 6.85 9.82 -12.14
C LYS A 165 6.46 11.18 -11.58
N VAL A 166 7.07 11.56 -10.46
CA VAL A 166 6.80 12.85 -9.80
C VAL A 166 7.23 14.04 -10.65
N LYS A 167 8.36 13.94 -11.35
CA LYS A 167 8.78 14.99 -12.30
C LYS A 167 7.76 15.21 -13.43
N SER A 168 7.18 14.13 -13.96
CA SER A 168 6.08 14.23 -14.96
C SER A 168 4.84 14.89 -14.35
N LYS A 169 4.44 14.52 -13.14
CA LYS A 169 3.31 15.18 -12.42
C LYS A 169 3.53 16.68 -12.21
N LEU A 170 4.76 17.09 -11.89
CA LEU A 170 5.10 18.51 -11.70
C LEU A 170 4.98 19.33 -13.00
N LEU A 171 5.30 18.74 -14.15
CA LEU A 171 5.24 19.37 -15.46
C LEU A 171 3.82 19.39 -16.04
N GLU A 172 3.14 18.27 -16.02
CA GLU A 172 1.91 18.01 -16.76
C GLU A 172 0.67 17.96 -15.85
N GLY A 173 0.88 17.74 -14.56
CA GLY A 173 -0.17 17.42 -13.61
C GLY A 173 -0.59 15.95 -13.69
N LEU A 174 -1.71 15.61 -13.05
CA LEU A 174 -2.35 14.32 -13.27
C LEU A 174 -3.21 14.41 -14.51
N GLU A 175 -3.16 13.37 -15.36
CA GLU A 175 -4.06 13.26 -16.50
C GLU A 175 -5.53 13.40 -16.07
N LYS A 176 -6.33 14.01 -16.93
CA LYS A 176 -7.78 14.06 -16.71
C LYS A 176 -8.34 12.66 -16.93
N SER A 177 -8.55 11.93 -15.85
CA SER A 177 -9.32 10.68 -15.83
C SER A 177 -10.80 10.95 -15.95
#